data_252f6a21a174d3ee506c44e8c63102ca
#
_entry.id   252f6a21a174d3ee506c44e8c63102ca
#
_cell.length_a   1.000
_cell.length_b   1.000
_cell.length_c   1.000
_cell.angle_alpha   90.00
_cell.angle_beta   90.00
_cell.angle_gamma   90.00
#
_symmetry.space_group_name_H-M   'P 1'
#
loop_
_entity.id
_entity.type
_entity.pdbx_description
1 polymer ?
#
loop_
_entity_poly.entity_id
_entity_poly.type
_entity_poly.pdbx_seq_one_letter_code
_entity_poly.pdbx_strand_id
1 'polypeptide(L)'
;MRVTRRRALRLLAGMAAAIGLPAVWLSRDKAYSGPISDHFDGTSFFDPDGVPPRSLGEVLRWQFGRHRQRATWPDWTASAYADTPPARVEGDKVRLAFVGHASWLIQTAGLNILVDPVWSMRASPLSFAGPKRHNDPGIVFEALPPIDVVLVSHGHYDHLDTPTLSRLAATFAPRVITPLGNDTAMKEADPAIRAEAFDWHDRVELGNGVAATLVPTRHWSARGLFDRNKALWASFVLETPVGKIYVVCDSGYGEGLHFRRVGKAHGPLKLAILPIGAYEPRWFMRDQHMNPSDAVNALSDCGAEQALAHHHGTFQLTDEPIDEPAIKLGEALDQARIPRERFVALKPGQVVEI
;
A
#
# COMPACT_ATOMS: atom_id res chain seq x y z
N MET A 1 -11.08 -45.11 4.80
CA MET A 1 -12.11 -44.77 3.77
C MET A 1 -11.47 -43.86 2.71
N ARG A 2 -11.29 -44.36 1.46
CA ARG A 2 -10.72 -43.52 0.38
C ARG A 2 -11.82 -42.61 -0.16
N VAL A 3 -11.66 -41.30 0.05
CA VAL A 3 -12.55 -40.29 -0.54
C VAL A 3 -12.28 -40.27 -2.05
N THR A 4 -13.28 -40.59 -2.87
CA THR A 4 -13.15 -40.56 -4.32
C THR A 4 -13.02 -39.13 -4.84
N ARG A 5 -12.22 -38.92 -5.91
CA ARG A 5 -12.00 -37.61 -6.55
C ARG A 5 -13.32 -36.81 -6.78
N ARG A 6 -14.42 -37.52 -7.13
CA ARG A 6 -15.75 -36.92 -7.31
C ARG A 6 -16.38 -36.43 -6.00
N ARG A 7 -16.12 -37.09 -4.84
CA ARG A 7 -16.60 -36.63 -3.53
C ARG A 7 -15.78 -35.44 -3.04
N ALA A 8 -14.47 -35.42 -3.26
CA ALA A 8 -13.62 -34.27 -2.94
C ALA A 8 -14.01 -33.02 -3.75
N LEU A 9 -14.29 -33.18 -5.06
CA LEU A 9 -14.76 -32.07 -5.91
C LEU A 9 -16.16 -31.57 -5.50
N ARG A 10 -17.07 -32.47 -5.08
CA ARG A 10 -18.39 -32.06 -4.58
C ARG A 10 -18.32 -31.36 -3.21
N LEU A 11 -17.38 -31.76 -2.35
CA LEU A 11 -17.13 -31.09 -1.08
C LEU A 11 -16.50 -29.70 -1.27
N LEU A 12 -15.56 -29.56 -2.25
CA LEU A 12 -14.99 -28.27 -2.62
C LEU A 12 -16.04 -27.34 -3.26
N ALA A 13 -16.88 -27.86 -4.15
CA ALA A 13 -17.99 -27.11 -4.75
C ALA A 13 -19.07 -26.75 -3.71
N GLY A 14 -19.35 -27.64 -2.75
CA GLY A 14 -20.29 -27.39 -1.66
C GLY A 14 -19.76 -26.36 -0.65
N MET A 15 -18.45 -26.36 -0.34
CA MET A 15 -17.84 -25.32 0.49
C MET A 15 -17.79 -23.96 -0.22
N ALA A 16 -17.52 -23.91 -1.52
CA ALA A 16 -17.58 -22.66 -2.30
C ALA A 16 -19.00 -22.07 -2.34
N ALA A 17 -20.02 -22.91 -2.47
CA ALA A 17 -21.44 -22.49 -2.44
C ALA A 17 -21.90 -22.09 -1.03
N ALA A 18 -21.39 -22.75 0.03
CA ALA A 18 -21.73 -22.44 1.42
C ALA A 18 -21.08 -21.14 1.95
N ILE A 19 -20.00 -20.65 1.30
CA ILE A 19 -19.27 -19.44 1.71
C ILE A 19 -19.91 -18.18 1.08
N GLY A 20 -20.91 -18.32 0.19
CA GLY A 20 -21.60 -17.16 -0.40
C GLY A 20 -20.68 -16.20 -1.14
N LEU A 21 -19.62 -16.71 -1.78
CA LEU A 21 -18.76 -15.89 -2.63
C LEU A 21 -19.58 -15.42 -3.83
N PRO A 22 -19.77 -14.12 -4.04
CA PRO A 22 -20.49 -13.64 -5.21
C PRO A 22 -19.75 -14.12 -6.47
N ALA A 23 -20.48 -14.62 -7.46
CA ALA A 23 -19.93 -15.10 -8.75
C ALA A 23 -19.07 -14.02 -9.46
N VAL A 24 -19.32 -12.74 -9.17
CA VAL A 24 -18.53 -11.57 -9.58
C VAL A 24 -17.05 -11.67 -9.16
N TRP A 25 -16.73 -12.38 -8.08
CA TRP A 25 -15.37 -12.56 -7.59
C TRP A 25 -14.53 -13.51 -8.46
N LEU A 26 -15.18 -14.37 -9.23
CA LEU A 26 -14.54 -15.38 -10.07
C LEU A 26 -14.33 -14.93 -11.53
N SER A 27 -14.92 -13.80 -11.95
CA SER A 27 -15.04 -13.44 -13.37
C SER A 27 -14.42 -12.09 -13.79
N ARG A 28 -13.50 -11.50 -13.00
CA ARG A 28 -12.82 -10.27 -13.42
C ARG A 28 -11.76 -10.55 -14.49
N ASP A 29 -12.22 -10.69 -15.73
CA ASP A 29 -11.30 -10.98 -16.86
C ASP A 29 -10.53 -9.74 -17.33
N LYS A 30 -11.01 -8.50 -17.09
CA LYS A 30 -10.33 -7.27 -17.57
C LYS A 30 -10.58 -6.09 -16.64
N ALA A 31 -9.57 -5.68 -15.88
CA ALA A 31 -9.58 -4.39 -15.19
C ALA A 31 -9.16 -3.23 -16.13
N TYR A 32 -8.33 -3.50 -17.12
CA TYR A 32 -7.82 -2.55 -18.10
C TYR A 32 -7.85 -3.14 -19.52
N SER A 33 -8.18 -2.32 -20.54
CA SER A 33 -8.29 -2.73 -21.95
C SER A 33 -7.64 -1.70 -22.92
N GLY A 34 -6.61 -1.02 -22.47
CA GLY A 34 -5.86 -0.05 -23.28
C GLY A 34 -4.86 -0.70 -24.23
N PRO A 35 -4.07 0.10 -24.96
CA PRO A 35 -3.04 -0.38 -25.89
C PRO A 35 -1.91 -1.11 -25.16
N ILE A 36 -1.21 -1.98 -25.91
CA ILE A 36 0.05 -2.59 -25.48
C ILE A 36 1.09 -1.49 -25.26
N SER A 37 1.87 -1.60 -24.18
CA SER A 37 2.94 -0.68 -23.83
C SER A 37 4.21 -1.46 -23.43
N ASP A 38 5.24 -0.78 -22.97
CA ASP A 38 6.48 -1.37 -22.46
C ASP A 38 6.30 -2.09 -21.11
N HIS A 39 5.13 -1.98 -20.48
CA HIS A 39 4.78 -2.64 -19.22
C HIS A 39 3.34 -3.21 -19.20
N PHE A 40 2.65 -3.30 -20.36
CA PHE A 40 1.36 -3.96 -20.54
C PHE A 40 1.37 -4.81 -21.83
N ASP A 41 1.18 -6.12 -21.70
CA ASP A 41 1.22 -7.07 -22.83
C ASP A 41 -0.10 -7.22 -23.61
N GLY A 42 -1.10 -6.39 -23.30
CA GLY A 42 -2.48 -6.48 -23.81
C GLY A 42 -3.39 -7.33 -22.94
N THR A 43 -2.85 -7.97 -21.89
CA THR A 43 -3.59 -8.83 -20.96
C THR A 43 -3.28 -8.53 -19.51
N SER A 44 -2.01 -8.26 -19.19
CA SER A 44 -1.54 -8.04 -17.83
C SER A 44 -0.40 -7.01 -17.82
N PHE A 45 -0.31 -6.27 -16.73
CA PHE A 45 0.83 -5.41 -16.46
C PHE A 45 2.03 -6.21 -15.93
N PHE A 46 3.23 -5.71 -16.20
CA PHE A 46 4.47 -6.31 -15.72
C PHE A 46 5.51 -5.20 -15.43
N ASP A 47 6.42 -5.48 -14.50
CA ASP A 47 7.62 -4.65 -14.30
C ASP A 47 8.71 -5.18 -15.25
N PRO A 48 9.20 -4.37 -16.23
CA PRO A 48 10.25 -4.80 -17.16
C PRO A 48 11.56 -5.21 -16.45
N ASP A 49 11.82 -4.64 -15.27
CA ASP A 49 12.98 -4.97 -14.42
C ASP A 49 12.58 -5.95 -13.29
N GLY A 50 11.35 -6.46 -13.32
CA GLY A 50 10.79 -7.32 -12.29
C GLY A 50 11.27 -8.76 -12.37
N VAL A 51 10.77 -9.58 -11.45
CA VAL A 51 10.99 -11.03 -11.42
C VAL A 51 9.69 -11.77 -11.71
N PRO A 52 9.77 -13.00 -12.24
CA PRO A 52 8.57 -13.81 -12.46
C PRO A 52 7.74 -13.98 -11.19
N PRO A 53 6.41 -14.07 -11.30
CA PRO A 53 5.54 -14.34 -10.17
C PRO A 53 5.91 -15.64 -9.45
N ARG A 54 5.72 -15.68 -8.13
CA ARG A 54 5.85 -16.92 -7.36
C ARG A 54 4.90 -18.00 -7.87
N SER A 55 5.40 -19.21 -7.98
CA SER A 55 4.61 -20.37 -8.37
C SER A 55 3.56 -20.73 -7.30
N LEU A 56 2.47 -21.40 -7.70
CA LEU A 56 1.48 -21.93 -6.76
C LEU A 56 2.12 -22.86 -5.72
N GLY A 57 3.15 -23.63 -6.12
CA GLY A 57 3.89 -24.50 -5.19
C GLY A 57 4.61 -23.73 -4.09
N GLU A 58 5.23 -22.59 -4.42
CA GLU A 58 5.87 -21.70 -3.44
C GLU A 58 4.83 -21.06 -2.50
N VAL A 59 3.68 -20.62 -3.03
CA VAL A 59 2.58 -20.09 -2.21
C VAL A 59 2.06 -21.16 -1.23
N LEU A 60 1.83 -22.38 -1.70
CA LEU A 60 1.39 -23.48 -0.84
C LEU A 60 2.46 -23.84 0.21
N ARG A 61 3.75 -23.84 -0.18
CA ARG A 61 4.87 -24.04 0.75
C ARG A 61 4.90 -22.98 1.83
N TRP A 62 4.69 -21.71 1.49
CA TRP A 62 4.62 -20.64 2.47
C TRP A 62 3.40 -20.81 3.40
N GLN A 63 2.20 -21.00 2.84
CA GLN A 63 0.98 -21.05 3.63
C GLN A 63 0.86 -22.30 4.53
N PHE A 64 1.32 -23.45 4.06
CA PHE A 64 1.11 -24.76 4.71
C PHE A 64 2.40 -25.50 5.03
N GLY A 65 3.55 -24.89 4.82
CA GLY A 65 4.85 -25.51 5.08
C GLY A 65 5.05 -25.82 6.58
N ARG A 66 5.59 -27.00 6.89
CA ARG A 66 5.82 -27.47 8.28
C ARG A 66 6.79 -26.59 9.08
N HIS A 67 7.54 -25.72 8.43
CA HIS A 67 8.56 -24.84 9.04
C HIS A 67 8.12 -23.38 9.11
N ARG A 68 6.85 -23.08 8.84
CA ARG A 68 6.33 -21.74 8.98
C ARG A 68 6.33 -21.32 10.44
N GLN A 69 7.08 -20.27 10.76
CA GLN A 69 7.14 -19.68 12.09
C GLN A 69 6.47 -18.31 12.06
N ARG A 70 5.15 -18.32 12.09
CA ARG A 70 4.36 -17.09 12.15
C ARG A 70 4.32 -16.59 13.59
N ALA A 71 4.74 -15.35 13.82
CA ALA A 71 4.61 -14.70 15.11
C ALA A 71 3.14 -14.57 15.53
N THR A 72 2.89 -14.66 16.84
CA THR A 72 1.57 -14.34 17.39
C THR A 72 1.52 -12.86 17.72
N TRP A 73 0.65 -12.12 17.03
CA TRP A 73 0.39 -10.73 17.35
C TRP A 73 -0.60 -10.60 18.49
N PRO A 74 -0.53 -9.55 19.33
CA PRO A 74 -1.56 -9.26 20.31
C PRO A 74 -2.91 -9.05 19.60
N ASP A 75 -4.01 -9.40 20.25
CA ASP A 75 -5.35 -9.21 19.66
C ASP A 75 -5.64 -7.76 19.33
N TRP A 76 -5.18 -6.85 20.20
CA TRP A 76 -5.30 -5.42 20.03
C TRP A 76 -4.16 -4.69 20.75
N THR A 77 -3.64 -3.65 20.10
CA THR A 77 -2.68 -2.72 20.69
C THR A 77 -3.32 -1.35 20.71
N ALA A 78 -3.63 -0.85 21.89
CA ALA A 78 -4.17 0.50 22.04
C ALA A 78 -3.17 1.53 21.49
N SER A 79 -3.65 2.47 20.67
CA SER A 79 -2.81 3.57 20.24
C SER A 79 -2.58 4.52 21.41
N ALA A 80 -1.31 4.90 21.65
CA ALA A 80 -0.96 5.93 22.63
C ALA A 80 -1.19 7.35 22.09
N TYR A 81 -1.51 7.47 20.81
CA TYR A 81 -1.66 8.74 20.09
C TYR A 81 -2.99 8.75 19.35
N ALA A 82 -3.64 9.89 19.34
CA ALA A 82 -4.81 10.17 18.52
C ALA A 82 -4.65 11.58 17.95
N ASP A 83 -4.69 11.71 16.64
CA ASP A 83 -4.57 13.00 15.99
C ASP A 83 -5.96 13.60 15.73
N THR A 84 -6.06 14.90 15.91
CA THR A 84 -7.19 15.73 15.48
C THR A 84 -6.66 16.77 14.51
N PRO A 85 -6.68 16.46 13.20
CA PRO A 85 -6.05 17.32 12.20
C PRO A 85 -6.73 18.69 12.14
N PRO A 86 -5.98 19.79 11.88
CA PRO A 86 -6.58 21.07 11.53
C PRO A 86 -7.35 20.96 10.21
N ALA A 87 -8.31 21.83 9.99
CA ALA A 87 -9.11 21.84 8.77
C ALA A 87 -8.25 22.00 7.51
N ARG A 88 -7.18 22.82 7.56
CA ARG A 88 -6.21 23.07 6.48
C ARG A 88 -4.83 23.39 7.06
N VAL A 89 -3.80 23.14 6.27
CA VAL A 89 -2.42 23.61 6.50
C VAL A 89 -2.04 24.48 5.31
N GLU A 90 -1.85 25.77 5.59
CA GLU A 90 -1.60 26.79 4.58
C GLU A 90 -0.10 27.13 4.49
N GLY A 91 0.28 27.77 3.36
CA GLY A 91 1.63 28.26 3.12
C GLY A 91 2.65 27.16 2.84
N ASP A 92 3.93 27.47 3.09
CA ASP A 92 5.07 26.60 2.80
C ASP A 92 5.29 25.63 3.97
N LYS A 93 4.31 24.77 4.22
CA LYS A 93 4.35 23.75 5.26
C LYS A 93 3.73 22.45 4.74
N VAL A 94 4.24 21.34 5.24
CA VAL A 94 3.63 20.03 5.07
C VAL A 94 3.46 19.38 6.43
N ARG A 95 2.24 18.94 6.72
CA ARG A 95 1.91 18.13 7.87
C ARG A 95 1.58 16.72 7.43
N LEU A 96 2.29 15.74 7.99
CA LEU A 96 2.11 14.32 7.71
C LEU A 96 1.63 13.61 8.98
N ALA A 97 0.43 13.09 8.97
CA ALA A 97 -0.14 12.30 10.06
C ALA A 97 -0.21 10.82 9.66
N PHE A 98 0.40 9.95 10.45
CA PHE A 98 0.38 8.52 10.21
C PHE A 98 -0.93 7.92 10.75
N VAL A 99 -1.81 7.50 9.84
CA VAL A 99 -3.09 6.87 10.21
C VAL A 99 -2.91 5.42 10.64
N GLY A 100 -1.94 4.74 10.03
CA GLY A 100 -1.61 3.33 10.30
C GLY A 100 -1.50 2.51 9.03
N HIS A 101 -0.75 1.43 9.07
CA HIS A 101 -0.40 0.60 7.91
C HIS A 101 0.28 1.41 6.82
N ALA A 102 -0.35 1.59 5.65
CA ALA A 102 0.13 2.44 4.56
C ALA A 102 -0.64 3.77 4.47
N SER A 103 -1.58 4.02 5.39
CA SER A 103 -2.47 5.18 5.32
C SER A 103 -1.84 6.43 5.94
N TRP A 104 -1.83 7.51 5.17
CA TRP A 104 -1.32 8.82 5.57
C TRP A 104 -2.32 9.93 5.26
N LEU A 105 -2.42 10.91 6.14
CA LEU A 105 -3.00 12.22 5.83
C LEU A 105 -1.85 13.21 5.63
N ILE A 106 -1.75 13.76 4.43
CA ILE A 106 -0.77 14.78 4.04
C ILE A 106 -1.53 16.08 3.80
N GLN A 107 -1.24 17.10 4.61
CA GLN A 107 -1.85 18.42 4.53
C GLN A 107 -0.79 19.43 4.07
N THR A 108 -1.03 20.14 2.96
CA THR A 108 -0.09 21.10 2.39
C THR A 108 -0.78 22.05 1.44
N ALA A 109 -0.34 23.32 1.38
CA ALA A 109 -0.87 24.34 0.48
C ALA A 109 -2.40 24.43 0.46
N GLY A 110 -3.04 24.25 1.62
CA GLY A 110 -4.49 24.25 1.74
C GLY A 110 -5.18 22.98 1.23
N LEU A 111 -4.46 21.92 0.83
CA LEU A 111 -5.01 20.63 0.42
C LEU A 111 -4.88 19.58 1.52
N ASN A 112 -5.87 18.70 1.59
CA ASN A 112 -5.87 17.49 2.40
C ASN A 112 -5.84 16.27 1.48
N ILE A 113 -4.74 15.51 1.50
CA ILE A 113 -4.46 14.37 0.64
C ILE A 113 -4.39 13.12 1.49
N LEU A 114 -5.22 12.11 1.22
CA LEU A 114 -5.09 10.78 1.81
C LEU A 114 -4.31 9.85 0.86
N VAL A 115 -3.40 9.07 1.41
CA VAL A 115 -2.70 8.00 0.69
C VAL A 115 -3.17 6.66 1.24
N ASP A 116 -3.53 5.74 0.35
CA ASP A 116 -3.96 4.36 0.65
C ASP A 116 -4.87 4.26 1.88
N PRO A 117 -6.04 4.93 1.88
CA PRO A 117 -6.88 5.06 3.05
C PRO A 117 -7.59 3.74 3.39
N VAL A 118 -7.27 3.16 4.55
CA VAL A 118 -7.87 1.93 5.05
C VAL A 118 -8.37 2.13 6.49
N TRP A 119 -9.69 2.13 6.66
CA TRP A 119 -10.35 2.15 7.98
C TRP A 119 -11.08 0.84 8.29
N SER A 120 -11.19 -0.08 7.33
CA SER A 120 -11.81 -1.39 7.51
C SER A 120 -11.08 -2.21 8.58
N MET A 121 -11.85 -3.02 9.29
CA MET A 121 -11.31 -3.95 10.30
C MET A 121 -10.51 -5.10 9.69
N ARG A 122 -10.63 -5.33 8.39
CA ARG A 122 -9.89 -6.39 7.69
C ARG A 122 -9.42 -5.94 6.32
N ALA A 123 -8.18 -6.25 6.01
CA ALA A 123 -7.63 -6.19 4.67
C ALA A 123 -8.07 -7.44 3.89
N SER A 124 -9.34 -7.47 3.49
CA SER A 124 -9.97 -8.66 2.91
C SER A 124 -11.27 -8.31 2.18
N PRO A 125 -11.67 -9.10 1.17
CA PRO A 125 -13.03 -9.01 0.59
C PRO A 125 -14.13 -9.48 1.54
N LEU A 126 -13.76 -10.20 2.61
CA LEU A 126 -14.68 -10.78 3.56
C LEU A 126 -14.58 -10.03 4.90
N SER A 127 -15.70 -9.54 5.42
CA SER A 127 -15.74 -8.83 6.70
C SER A 127 -15.42 -9.71 7.93
N PHE A 128 -15.53 -11.02 7.79
CA PHE A 128 -15.34 -12.00 8.88
C PHE A 128 -14.04 -12.81 8.78
N ALA A 129 -13.31 -12.77 7.66
CA ALA A 129 -12.10 -13.56 7.42
C ALA A 129 -11.01 -12.73 6.76
N GLY A 130 -9.76 -13.19 6.85
CA GLY A 130 -8.56 -12.48 6.33
C GLY A 130 -7.84 -11.63 7.39
N PRO A 131 -6.74 -10.95 7.03
CA PRO A 131 -5.94 -10.18 7.95
C PRO A 131 -6.77 -9.13 8.70
N LYS A 132 -6.75 -9.20 10.02
CA LYS A 132 -7.49 -8.29 10.89
C LYS A 132 -6.58 -7.13 11.30
N ARG A 133 -7.18 -5.96 11.55
CA ARG A 133 -6.52 -4.80 12.16
C ARG A 133 -6.21 -5.11 13.63
N HIS A 134 -5.03 -4.71 14.10
CA HIS A 134 -4.55 -4.93 15.47
C HIS A 134 -4.40 -3.65 16.31
N ASN A 135 -4.77 -2.49 15.76
CA ASN A 135 -4.74 -1.20 16.47
C ASN A 135 -5.82 -0.25 15.95
N ASP A 136 -6.08 0.83 16.67
CA ASP A 136 -6.94 1.91 16.20
C ASP A 136 -6.26 2.68 15.06
N PRO A 137 -7.02 3.23 14.10
CA PRO A 137 -6.52 4.26 13.21
C PRO A 137 -6.06 5.48 14.03
N GLY A 138 -4.91 6.05 13.68
CA GLY A 138 -4.36 7.22 14.35
C GLY A 138 -5.22 8.49 14.21
N ILE A 139 -6.16 8.49 13.24
CA ILE A 139 -7.22 9.48 13.09
C ILE A 139 -8.52 8.71 12.97
N VAL A 140 -9.48 8.93 13.85
CA VAL A 140 -10.82 8.37 13.67
C VAL A 140 -11.47 9.01 12.45
N PHE A 141 -12.25 8.23 11.70
CA PHE A 141 -12.79 8.71 10.41
C PHE A 141 -13.60 10.01 10.56
N GLU A 142 -14.34 10.15 11.65
CA GLU A 142 -15.18 11.30 11.96
C GLU A 142 -14.38 12.57 12.29
N ALA A 143 -13.09 12.43 12.61
CA ALA A 143 -12.17 13.56 12.84
C ALA A 143 -11.41 13.99 11.58
N LEU A 144 -11.63 13.32 10.42
CA LEU A 144 -11.00 13.73 9.18
C LEU A 144 -11.47 15.13 8.77
N PRO A 145 -10.54 16.00 8.35
CA PRO A 145 -10.91 17.26 7.72
C PRO A 145 -11.52 17.01 6.33
N PRO A 146 -12.12 18.01 5.67
CA PRO A 146 -12.56 17.87 4.30
C PRO A 146 -11.43 17.36 3.38
N ILE A 147 -11.59 16.18 2.79
CA ILE A 147 -10.56 15.54 1.94
C ILE A 147 -10.76 15.98 0.49
N ASP A 148 -9.71 16.48 -0.14
CA ASP A 148 -9.71 16.95 -1.52
C ASP A 148 -9.27 15.85 -2.49
N VAL A 149 -8.24 15.10 -2.13
CA VAL A 149 -7.61 14.10 -2.99
C VAL A 149 -7.34 12.82 -2.20
N VAL A 150 -7.53 11.69 -2.84
CA VAL A 150 -7.08 10.37 -2.39
C VAL A 150 -6.13 9.80 -3.43
N LEU A 151 -4.97 9.34 -3.01
CA LEU A 151 -4.02 8.58 -3.81
C LEU A 151 -4.14 7.10 -3.42
N VAL A 152 -4.41 6.23 -4.38
CA VAL A 152 -4.46 4.78 -4.18
C VAL A 152 -3.42 4.12 -5.06
N SER A 153 -2.47 3.43 -4.45
CA SER A 153 -1.28 2.91 -5.11
C SER A 153 -1.51 1.66 -5.94
N HIS A 154 -2.35 0.74 -5.47
CA HIS A 154 -2.64 -0.53 -6.15
C HIS A 154 -3.85 -1.26 -5.57
N GLY A 155 -4.20 -2.40 -6.18
CA GLY A 155 -5.45 -3.10 -5.91
C GLY A 155 -5.52 -3.97 -4.66
N HIS A 156 -4.46 -4.17 -3.88
CA HIS A 156 -4.51 -5.00 -2.67
C HIS A 156 -5.46 -4.42 -1.62
N TYR A 157 -6.06 -5.29 -0.79
CA TYR A 157 -7.12 -4.90 0.17
C TYR A 157 -6.64 -4.04 1.32
N ASP A 158 -5.37 -4.01 1.59
CA ASP A 158 -4.71 -3.18 2.60
C ASP A 158 -4.26 -1.81 2.07
N HIS A 159 -4.56 -1.51 0.80
CA HIS A 159 -4.35 -0.22 0.13
C HIS A 159 -5.63 0.31 -0.53
N LEU A 160 -6.33 -0.51 -1.31
CA LEU A 160 -7.60 -0.17 -1.95
C LEU A 160 -8.76 -0.74 -1.12
N ASP A 161 -9.19 0.01 -0.12
CA ASP A 161 -10.31 -0.31 0.76
C ASP A 161 -11.60 0.34 0.24
N THR A 162 -12.36 -0.40 -0.55
CA THR A 162 -13.59 0.12 -1.17
C THR A 162 -14.63 0.61 -0.17
N PRO A 163 -14.87 -0.03 1.01
CA PRO A 163 -15.76 0.54 2.02
C PRO A 163 -15.31 1.92 2.53
N THR A 164 -14.02 2.12 2.76
CA THR A 164 -13.48 3.44 3.13
C THR A 164 -13.63 4.46 2.01
N LEU A 165 -13.33 4.08 0.75
CA LEU A 165 -13.48 4.97 -0.39
C LEU A 165 -14.94 5.40 -0.63
N SER A 166 -15.90 4.47 -0.50
CA SER A 166 -17.34 4.80 -0.57
C SER A 166 -17.75 5.79 0.53
N ARG A 167 -17.24 5.59 1.73
CA ARG A 167 -17.49 6.50 2.86
C ARG A 167 -16.90 7.89 2.63
N LEU A 168 -15.68 7.96 2.08
CA LEU A 168 -15.04 9.22 1.68
C LEU A 168 -15.81 9.92 0.55
N ALA A 169 -16.28 9.15 -0.46
CA ALA A 169 -17.07 9.68 -1.57
C ALA A 169 -18.39 10.29 -1.06
N ALA A 170 -19.08 9.61 -0.15
CA ALA A 170 -20.34 10.09 0.44
C ALA A 170 -20.15 11.33 1.33
N THR A 171 -18.98 11.45 2.02
CA THR A 171 -18.75 12.52 2.98
C THR A 171 -18.11 13.77 2.35
N PHE A 172 -17.11 13.58 1.47
CA PHE A 172 -16.26 14.68 0.96
C PHE A 172 -16.22 14.74 -0.57
N ALA A 173 -16.61 13.66 -1.27
CA ALA A 173 -16.53 13.53 -2.73
C ALA A 173 -15.13 13.88 -3.31
N PRO A 174 -14.01 13.36 -2.75
CA PRO A 174 -12.67 13.70 -3.21
C PRO A 174 -12.41 13.19 -4.63
N ARG A 175 -11.41 13.75 -5.30
CA ARG A 175 -10.79 13.12 -6.47
C ARG A 175 -9.98 11.90 -6.01
N VAL A 176 -10.10 10.76 -6.67
CA VAL A 176 -9.31 9.57 -6.37
C VAL A 176 -8.36 9.30 -7.54
N ILE A 177 -7.07 9.45 -7.32
CA ILE A 177 -6.01 9.23 -8.32
C ILE A 177 -5.44 7.83 -8.09
N THR A 178 -5.34 7.02 -9.14
CA THR A 178 -4.89 5.63 -9.05
C THR A 178 -4.20 5.17 -10.33
N PRO A 179 -3.33 4.14 -10.31
CA PRO A 179 -2.81 3.52 -11.52
C PRO A 179 -3.89 2.83 -12.35
N LEU A 180 -3.63 2.68 -13.64
CA LEU A 180 -4.53 2.10 -14.65
C LEU A 180 -5.20 0.81 -14.17
N GLY A 181 -6.52 0.71 -14.38
CA GLY A 181 -7.33 -0.47 -14.10
C GLY A 181 -7.86 -0.59 -12.67
N ASN A 182 -7.31 0.14 -11.68
CA ASN A 182 -7.85 0.12 -10.30
C ASN A 182 -9.18 0.88 -10.19
N ASP A 183 -9.38 1.89 -11.02
CA ASP A 183 -10.64 2.67 -11.09
C ASP A 183 -11.86 1.79 -11.40
N THR A 184 -11.69 0.73 -12.19
CA THR A 184 -12.74 -0.24 -12.47
C THR A 184 -13.27 -0.88 -11.20
N ALA A 185 -12.37 -1.37 -10.32
CA ALA A 185 -12.76 -1.97 -9.05
C ALA A 185 -13.47 -0.99 -8.10
N MET A 186 -13.04 0.28 -8.13
CA MET A 186 -13.64 1.35 -7.32
C MET A 186 -15.06 1.70 -7.82
N LYS A 187 -15.22 1.93 -9.12
CA LYS A 187 -16.50 2.27 -9.77
C LYS A 187 -17.52 1.13 -9.67
N GLU A 188 -17.05 -0.13 -9.74
CA GLU A 188 -17.93 -1.29 -9.53
C GLU A 188 -18.41 -1.41 -8.08
N ALA A 189 -17.55 -1.06 -7.10
CA ALA A 189 -17.93 -1.07 -5.69
C ALA A 189 -18.91 0.06 -5.36
N ASP A 190 -18.65 1.27 -5.88
CA ASP A 190 -19.50 2.44 -5.68
C ASP A 190 -19.27 3.45 -6.82
N PRO A 191 -20.28 3.69 -7.68
CA PRO A 191 -20.18 4.66 -8.77
C PRO A 191 -19.97 6.11 -8.31
N ALA A 192 -20.20 6.43 -7.03
CA ALA A 192 -19.94 7.77 -6.48
C ALA A 192 -18.43 8.03 -6.28
N ILE A 193 -17.58 7.01 -6.30
CA ILE A 193 -16.13 7.18 -6.21
C ILE A 193 -15.61 7.81 -7.50
N ARG A 194 -15.08 9.04 -7.41
CA ARG A 194 -14.55 9.82 -8.53
C ARG A 194 -13.12 9.39 -8.87
N ALA A 195 -12.95 8.13 -9.35
CA ALA A 195 -11.67 7.56 -9.66
C ALA A 195 -11.19 7.96 -11.06
N GLU A 196 -9.96 8.46 -11.12
CA GLU A 196 -9.21 8.84 -12.31
C GLU A 196 -7.94 7.97 -12.39
N ALA A 197 -7.78 7.22 -13.48
CA ALA A 197 -6.68 6.27 -13.64
C ALA A 197 -5.57 6.85 -14.54
N PHE A 198 -4.31 6.67 -14.14
CA PHE A 198 -3.13 7.21 -14.79
C PHE A 198 -2.06 6.14 -14.96
N ASP A 199 -1.16 6.37 -15.92
CA ASP A 199 -0.04 5.48 -16.20
C ASP A 199 1.22 5.86 -15.41
N TRP A 200 2.24 5.01 -15.41
CA TRP A 200 3.56 5.38 -14.92
C TRP A 200 4.07 6.61 -15.66
N HIS A 201 4.72 7.48 -14.92
CA HIS A 201 5.27 8.76 -15.36
C HIS A 201 4.24 9.86 -15.66
N ASP A 202 2.93 9.56 -15.58
CA ASP A 202 1.91 10.61 -15.65
C ASP A 202 2.02 11.52 -14.43
N ARG A 203 2.01 12.84 -14.71
CA ARG A 203 2.01 13.90 -13.70
C ARG A 203 0.61 14.51 -13.63
N VAL A 204 0.03 14.49 -12.45
CA VAL A 204 -1.35 14.92 -12.19
C VAL A 204 -1.36 16.15 -11.29
N GLU A 205 -1.96 17.23 -11.74
CA GLU A 205 -2.21 18.42 -10.91
C GLU A 205 -3.29 18.11 -9.86
N LEU A 206 -2.97 18.31 -8.59
CA LEU A 206 -3.87 18.09 -7.48
C LEU A 206 -4.60 19.39 -7.06
N GLY A 207 -4.02 20.53 -7.37
CA GLY A 207 -4.48 21.87 -7.03
C GLY A 207 -3.45 22.67 -6.26
N ASN A 208 -3.62 23.98 -6.15
CA ASN A 208 -2.80 24.90 -5.34
C ASN A 208 -1.27 24.76 -5.58
N GLY A 209 -0.86 24.37 -6.79
CA GLY A 209 0.54 24.15 -7.12
C GLY A 209 1.12 22.83 -6.63
N VAL A 210 0.31 21.94 -6.09
CA VAL A 210 0.69 20.57 -5.69
C VAL A 210 0.39 19.60 -6.83
N ALA A 211 1.33 18.71 -7.13
CA ALA A 211 1.15 17.68 -8.15
C ALA A 211 1.65 16.31 -7.65
N ALA A 212 1.14 15.24 -8.24
CA ALA A 212 1.61 13.88 -8.03
C ALA A 212 2.09 13.28 -9.33
N THR A 213 3.28 12.66 -9.34
CA THR A 213 3.74 11.82 -10.45
C THR A 213 3.70 10.37 -10.02
N LEU A 214 3.04 9.51 -10.82
CA LEU A 214 3.05 8.07 -10.62
C LEU A 214 4.38 7.51 -11.09
N VAL A 215 5.06 6.74 -10.26
CA VAL A 215 6.37 6.18 -10.61
C VAL A 215 6.40 4.67 -10.41
N PRO A 216 7.16 3.93 -11.24
CA PRO A 216 7.30 2.48 -11.12
C PRO A 216 7.80 2.06 -9.74
N THR A 217 7.30 0.93 -9.27
CA THR A 217 7.77 0.26 -8.06
C THR A 217 7.74 -1.26 -8.26
N ARG A 218 8.60 -1.99 -7.57
CA ARG A 218 8.70 -3.44 -7.70
C ARG A 218 7.63 -4.15 -6.86
N HIS A 219 6.44 -4.28 -7.44
CA HIS A 219 5.31 -4.91 -6.77
C HIS A 219 4.39 -5.63 -7.78
N TRP A 220 3.14 -5.81 -7.43
CA TRP A 220 2.08 -6.43 -8.22
C TRP A 220 0.71 -6.00 -7.72
N SER A 221 -0.35 -6.38 -8.44
CA SER A 221 -1.72 -6.07 -8.05
C SER A 221 -2.63 -7.27 -8.25
N ALA A 222 -3.57 -7.49 -7.33
CA ALA A 222 -4.69 -8.42 -7.47
C ALA A 222 -5.77 -8.14 -6.41
N ARG A 223 -7.01 -8.51 -6.69
CA ARG A 223 -8.14 -8.51 -5.75
C ARG A 223 -8.89 -9.85 -5.72
N GLY A 224 -8.71 -10.68 -6.75
CA GLY A 224 -9.33 -11.99 -6.89
C GLY A 224 -8.32 -13.10 -7.13
N LEU A 225 -8.84 -14.27 -7.50
CA LEU A 225 -8.01 -15.45 -7.76
C LEU A 225 -7.37 -15.44 -9.16
N PHE A 226 -7.96 -14.69 -10.12
CA PHE A 226 -7.60 -14.75 -11.54
C PHE A 226 -7.27 -13.38 -12.15
N ASP A 227 -7.19 -12.34 -11.33
CA ASP A 227 -6.97 -10.95 -11.78
C ASP A 227 -5.56 -10.42 -11.48
N ARG A 228 -4.61 -11.31 -11.21
CA ARG A 228 -3.22 -10.91 -10.97
C ARG A 228 -2.70 -10.03 -12.11
N ASN A 229 -2.19 -8.85 -11.74
CA ASN A 229 -1.63 -7.86 -12.64
C ASN A 229 -2.61 -7.35 -13.74
N LYS A 230 -3.93 -7.48 -13.53
CA LYS A 230 -4.93 -6.88 -14.41
C LYS A 230 -5.10 -5.38 -14.20
N ALA A 231 -4.59 -4.86 -13.10
CA ALA A 231 -4.44 -3.45 -12.79
C ALA A 231 -2.98 -3.13 -12.52
N LEU A 232 -2.57 -1.91 -12.84
CA LEU A 232 -1.22 -1.39 -12.60
C LEU A 232 -1.03 -1.04 -11.12
N TRP A 233 0.20 -0.91 -10.66
CA TRP A 233 0.62 -0.46 -9.34
C TRP A 233 1.64 0.67 -9.48
N ALA A 234 1.72 1.58 -8.52
CA ALA A 234 2.67 2.67 -8.55
C ALA A 234 3.01 3.17 -7.14
N SER A 235 4.13 3.83 -7.04
CA SER A 235 4.46 4.79 -5.98
C SER A 235 4.20 6.21 -6.47
N PHE A 236 4.27 7.22 -5.59
CA PHE A 236 3.99 8.61 -5.94
C PHE A 236 5.15 9.52 -5.58
N VAL A 237 5.46 10.49 -6.44
CA VAL A 237 6.28 11.64 -6.09
C VAL A 237 5.37 12.86 -6.02
N LEU A 238 5.20 13.41 -4.81
CA LEU A 238 4.42 14.63 -4.58
C LEU A 238 5.33 15.84 -4.69
N GLU A 239 4.95 16.80 -5.51
CA GLU A 239 5.55 18.13 -5.58
C GLU A 239 4.78 19.05 -4.63
N THR A 240 5.47 19.59 -3.63
CA THR A 240 4.89 20.47 -2.59
C THR A 240 5.72 21.75 -2.47
N PRO A 241 5.20 22.82 -1.81
CA PRO A 241 5.98 24.04 -1.61
C PRO A 241 7.30 23.86 -0.86
N VAL A 242 7.40 22.87 0.03
CA VAL A 242 8.61 22.59 0.82
C VAL A 242 9.60 21.67 0.10
N GLY A 243 9.24 21.14 -1.06
CA GLY A 243 10.03 20.18 -1.83
C GLY A 243 9.28 18.91 -2.19
N LYS A 244 9.98 17.93 -2.73
CA LYS A 244 9.35 16.70 -3.22
C LYS A 244 9.33 15.62 -2.14
N ILE A 245 8.19 14.91 -2.05
CA ILE A 245 7.97 13.79 -1.14
C ILE A 245 7.78 12.52 -1.97
N TYR A 246 8.62 11.52 -1.76
CA TYR A 246 8.50 10.22 -2.42
C TYR A 246 7.73 9.25 -1.52
N VAL A 247 6.51 8.94 -1.90
CA VAL A 247 5.65 7.98 -1.19
C VAL A 247 5.79 6.62 -1.88
N VAL A 248 6.60 5.76 -1.32
CA VAL A 248 6.80 4.39 -1.80
C VAL A 248 5.77 3.52 -1.13
N CYS A 249 4.71 3.14 -1.83
CA CYS A 249 3.70 2.29 -1.25
C CYS A 249 4.27 0.87 -1.02
N ASP A 250 3.95 -0.13 -1.83
CA ASP A 250 4.58 -1.44 -1.69
C ASP A 250 5.71 -1.61 -2.71
N SER A 251 6.84 -2.14 -2.25
CA SER A 251 7.98 -2.42 -3.12
C SER A 251 8.95 -3.44 -2.53
N GLY A 252 9.42 -4.35 -3.37
CA GLY A 252 10.71 -5.02 -3.15
C GLY A 252 11.86 -4.06 -3.45
N TYR A 253 13.03 -4.29 -2.84
CA TYR A 253 14.19 -3.41 -3.06
C TYR A 253 14.78 -3.54 -4.47
N GLY A 254 14.87 -4.77 -5.00
CA GLY A 254 15.32 -5.01 -6.37
C GLY A 254 16.67 -4.41 -6.71
N GLU A 255 17.65 -4.53 -5.81
CA GLU A 255 18.98 -3.92 -5.94
C GLU A 255 18.95 -2.38 -6.08
N GLY A 256 17.88 -1.73 -5.64
CA GLY A 256 17.74 -0.28 -5.58
C GLY A 256 17.46 0.43 -6.91
N LEU A 257 17.17 -0.30 -7.99
CA LEU A 257 17.06 0.27 -9.33
C LEU A 257 15.98 1.36 -9.42
N HIS A 258 14.76 1.08 -8.97
CA HIS A 258 13.66 2.05 -9.02
C HIS A 258 13.96 3.27 -8.14
N PHE A 259 14.56 3.07 -6.96
CA PHE A 259 14.90 4.15 -6.03
C PHE A 259 15.93 5.11 -6.64
N ARG A 260 17.01 4.57 -7.24
CA ARG A 260 18.01 5.39 -7.95
C ARG A 260 17.43 6.12 -9.15
N ARG A 261 16.53 5.49 -9.92
CA ARG A 261 15.83 6.15 -11.03
C ARG A 261 14.99 7.33 -10.55
N VAL A 262 14.22 7.15 -9.46
CA VAL A 262 13.42 8.23 -8.88
C VAL A 262 14.31 9.34 -8.33
N GLY A 263 15.38 9.04 -7.59
CA GLY A 263 16.34 10.01 -7.11
C GLY A 263 16.96 10.83 -8.24
N LYS A 264 17.32 10.18 -9.36
CA LYS A 264 17.87 10.84 -10.54
C LYS A 264 16.84 11.71 -11.28
N ALA A 265 15.61 11.23 -11.45
CA ALA A 265 14.60 11.91 -12.26
C ALA A 265 13.86 13.03 -11.48
N HIS A 266 13.68 12.84 -10.18
CA HIS A 266 12.85 13.71 -9.35
C HIS A 266 13.60 14.41 -8.23
N GLY A 267 14.84 14.05 -7.92
CA GLY A 267 15.61 14.67 -6.86
C GLY A 267 15.89 16.17 -7.08
N PRO A 268 16.20 16.92 -6.02
CA PRO A 268 16.32 16.46 -4.64
C PRO A 268 14.97 16.11 -4.02
N LEU A 269 14.96 15.07 -3.16
CA LEU A 269 13.79 14.64 -2.40
C LEU A 269 13.90 15.13 -0.95
N LYS A 270 12.89 15.85 -0.47
CA LYS A 270 12.85 16.36 0.90
C LYS A 270 12.56 15.23 1.90
N LEU A 271 11.66 14.32 1.52
CA LEU A 271 11.22 13.21 2.37
C LEU A 271 10.91 11.98 1.51
N ALA A 272 11.18 10.78 2.05
CA ALA A 272 10.64 9.54 1.53
C ALA A 272 9.73 8.88 2.59
N ILE A 273 8.63 8.27 2.17
CA ILE A 273 7.82 7.37 2.99
C ILE A 273 8.09 5.97 2.47
N LEU A 274 8.68 5.10 3.29
CA LEU A 274 9.23 3.81 2.86
C LEU A 274 8.60 2.64 3.63
N PRO A 275 8.15 1.57 2.96
CA PRO A 275 7.64 0.38 3.62
C PRO A 275 8.77 -0.39 4.33
N ILE A 276 8.48 -0.90 5.54
CA ILE A 276 9.42 -1.68 6.35
C ILE A 276 8.84 -3.00 6.86
N GLY A 277 7.59 -3.32 6.54
CA GLY A 277 6.88 -4.52 7.00
C GLY A 277 6.50 -5.47 5.88
N ALA A 278 5.84 -6.56 6.25
CA ALA A 278 5.40 -7.63 5.36
C ALA A 278 6.57 -8.36 4.64
N TYR A 279 7.69 -8.58 5.34
CA TYR A 279 8.92 -9.06 4.71
C TYR A 279 9.29 -10.52 5.03
N GLU A 280 8.66 -11.17 6.02
CA GLU A 280 8.96 -12.58 6.34
C GLU A 280 7.92 -13.56 5.77
N PRO A 281 8.39 -14.73 5.32
CA PRO A 281 9.80 -15.16 5.22
C PRO A 281 10.50 -14.54 4.00
N ARG A 282 11.74 -14.10 4.17
CA ARG A 282 12.52 -13.41 3.12
C ARG A 282 12.60 -14.17 1.80
N TRP A 283 12.71 -15.54 1.84
CA TRP A 283 12.79 -16.36 0.63
C TRP A 283 11.57 -16.19 -0.29
N PHE A 284 10.44 -15.78 0.28
CA PHE A 284 9.18 -15.58 -0.44
C PHE A 284 8.89 -14.10 -0.71
N MET A 285 9.11 -13.22 0.30
CA MET A 285 8.66 -11.83 0.28
C MET A 285 9.67 -10.84 -0.34
N ARG A 286 10.97 -11.14 -0.36
CA ARG A 286 12.03 -10.17 -0.73
C ARG A 286 11.84 -9.47 -2.07
N ASP A 287 11.16 -10.12 -3.01
CA ASP A 287 10.97 -9.57 -4.37
C ASP A 287 9.81 -8.57 -4.44
N GLN A 288 8.98 -8.49 -3.41
CA GLN A 288 7.75 -7.69 -3.36
C GLN A 288 7.68 -6.74 -2.17
N HIS A 289 8.44 -7.01 -1.10
CA HIS A 289 8.48 -6.20 0.11
C HIS A 289 9.90 -6.06 0.62
N MET A 290 10.27 -4.82 0.95
CA MET A 290 11.53 -4.50 1.62
C MET A 290 11.48 -4.93 3.09
N ASN A 291 12.62 -5.42 3.60
CA ASN A 291 12.83 -5.42 5.03
C ASN A 291 13.44 -4.07 5.49
N PRO A 292 13.59 -3.82 6.80
CA PRO A 292 14.17 -2.57 7.28
C PRO A 292 15.56 -2.23 6.74
N SER A 293 16.43 -3.22 6.53
CA SER A 293 17.76 -2.99 5.92
C SER A 293 17.66 -2.57 4.45
N ASP A 294 16.74 -3.20 3.69
CA ASP A 294 16.46 -2.80 2.30
C ASP A 294 15.92 -1.36 2.26
N ALA A 295 15.06 -0.97 3.20
CA ALA A 295 14.50 0.38 3.28
C ALA A 295 15.57 1.44 3.60
N VAL A 296 16.55 1.13 4.46
CA VAL A 296 17.72 2.00 4.71
C VAL A 296 18.57 2.17 3.46
N ASN A 297 18.78 1.10 2.69
CA ASN A 297 19.45 1.20 1.39
C ASN A 297 18.64 2.04 0.40
N ALA A 298 17.31 1.87 0.37
CA ALA A 298 16.40 2.63 -0.49
C ALA A 298 16.43 4.14 -0.18
N LEU A 299 16.51 4.53 1.11
CA LEU A 299 16.72 5.92 1.52
C LEU A 299 17.99 6.50 0.90
N SER A 300 19.09 5.74 0.96
CA SER A 300 20.38 6.16 0.40
C SER A 300 20.32 6.25 -1.13
N ASP A 301 19.72 5.26 -1.79
CA ASP A 301 19.63 5.18 -3.25
C ASP A 301 18.73 6.26 -3.85
N CYS A 302 17.62 6.61 -3.22
CA CYS A 302 16.75 7.70 -3.70
C CYS A 302 17.27 9.10 -3.33
N GLY A 303 18.21 9.18 -2.38
CA GLY A 303 18.83 10.44 -1.97
C GLY A 303 17.92 11.38 -1.21
N ALA A 304 16.87 10.87 -0.54
CA ALA A 304 16.01 11.69 0.28
C ALA A 304 16.72 12.18 1.55
N GLU A 305 16.42 13.43 1.97
CA GLU A 305 17.02 14.01 3.18
C GLU A 305 16.59 13.25 4.43
N GLN A 306 15.33 12.83 4.51
CA GLN A 306 14.73 12.09 5.63
C GLN A 306 13.79 11.01 5.12
N ALA A 307 13.43 10.06 5.98
CA ALA A 307 12.38 9.09 5.69
C ALA A 307 11.45 8.86 6.90
N LEU A 308 10.21 8.49 6.59
CA LEU A 308 9.21 7.97 7.53
C LEU A 308 8.87 6.54 7.13
N ALA A 309 8.75 5.67 8.12
CA ALA A 309 8.40 4.28 7.89
C ALA A 309 6.88 4.08 7.86
N HIS A 310 6.44 3.16 7.02
CA HIS A 310 5.06 2.69 7.02
C HIS A 310 4.96 1.20 6.66
N HIS A 311 3.74 0.72 6.38
CA HIS A 311 3.41 -0.66 6.04
C HIS A 311 3.82 -1.66 7.13
N HIS A 312 3.62 -1.30 8.40
CA HIS A 312 3.92 -2.16 9.56
C HIS A 312 2.90 -1.97 10.69
N GLY A 313 2.87 -2.93 11.61
CA GLY A 313 2.22 -2.80 12.92
C GLY A 313 0.69 -2.78 12.93
N THR A 314 -0.01 -2.86 11.79
CA THR A 314 -1.48 -2.76 11.73
C THR A 314 -2.16 -4.06 11.30
N PHE A 315 -1.78 -4.63 10.16
CA PHE A 315 -2.31 -5.91 9.67
C PHE A 315 -1.21 -6.96 9.66
N GLN A 316 -1.49 -8.15 10.21
CA GLN A 316 -0.56 -9.27 10.12
C GLN A 316 -0.68 -9.95 8.76
N LEU A 317 0.08 -9.50 7.78
CA LEU A 317 0.10 -10.04 6.42
C LEU A 317 1.08 -11.21 6.29
N THR A 318 2.17 -11.19 7.05
CA THR A 318 3.34 -12.07 6.97
C THR A 318 3.72 -12.65 8.34
N ASP A 319 4.93 -13.15 8.49
CA ASP A 319 5.27 -14.01 9.62
C ASP A 319 6.04 -13.29 10.76
N GLU A 320 6.55 -12.06 10.55
CA GLU A 320 7.28 -11.28 11.55
C GLU A 320 6.41 -10.78 12.73
N PRO A 321 7.01 -10.55 13.93
CA PRO A 321 6.37 -9.89 15.07
C PRO A 321 5.92 -8.44 14.76
N ILE A 322 4.91 -7.96 15.48
CA ILE A 322 4.28 -6.64 15.25
C ILE A 322 5.25 -5.46 15.39
N ASP A 323 6.19 -5.54 16.30
CA ASP A 323 7.16 -4.50 16.66
C ASP A 323 8.53 -4.69 16.01
N GLU A 324 8.80 -5.88 15.46
CA GLU A 324 10.09 -6.22 14.86
C GLU A 324 10.51 -5.25 13.74
N PRO A 325 9.63 -4.79 12.82
CA PRO A 325 10.04 -3.88 11.76
C PRO A 325 10.68 -2.59 12.29
N ALA A 326 10.12 -1.98 13.33
CA ALA A 326 10.67 -0.75 13.92
C ALA A 326 11.99 -0.99 14.68
N ILE A 327 12.11 -2.13 15.38
CA ILE A 327 13.36 -2.53 16.07
C ILE A 327 14.46 -2.74 15.05
N LYS A 328 14.18 -3.53 13.99
CA LYS A 328 15.13 -3.83 12.91
C LYS A 328 15.53 -2.61 12.10
N LEU A 329 14.64 -1.62 11.97
CA LEU A 329 14.99 -0.34 11.37
C LEU A 329 16.08 0.37 12.16
N GLY A 330 15.93 0.45 13.50
CA GLY A 330 16.95 1.03 14.36
C GLY A 330 18.31 0.30 14.25
N GLU A 331 18.29 -1.03 14.25
CA GLU A 331 19.52 -1.84 14.08
C GLU A 331 20.17 -1.59 12.70
N ALA A 332 19.37 -1.52 11.62
CA ALA A 332 19.86 -1.26 10.27
C ALA A 332 20.47 0.13 10.11
N LEU A 333 19.87 1.16 10.72
CA LEU A 333 20.41 2.53 10.75
C LEU A 333 21.75 2.58 11.48
N ASP A 334 21.86 1.95 12.64
CA ASP A 334 23.11 1.87 13.40
C ASP A 334 24.22 1.18 12.59
N GLN A 335 23.91 0.06 11.92
CA GLN A 335 24.84 -0.65 11.03
C GLN A 335 25.30 0.21 9.86
N ALA A 336 24.38 1.00 9.26
CA ALA A 336 24.68 1.91 8.16
C ALA A 336 25.33 3.22 8.62
N ARG A 337 25.46 3.46 9.94
CA ARG A 337 25.93 4.72 10.55
C ARG A 337 25.10 5.93 10.12
N ILE A 338 23.80 5.73 9.95
CA ILE A 338 22.84 6.78 9.65
C ILE A 338 22.16 7.20 10.95
N PRO A 339 22.10 8.49 11.29
CA PRO A 339 21.41 8.96 12.48
C PRO A 339 19.93 8.51 12.48
N ARG A 340 19.44 8.03 13.62
CA ARG A 340 18.09 7.45 13.74
C ARG A 340 16.97 8.46 13.43
N GLU A 341 17.23 9.74 13.65
CA GLU A 341 16.32 10.84 13.30
C GLU A 341 16.13 11.04 11.80
N ARG A 342 17.01 10.49 10.97
CA ARG A 342 16.89 10.53 9.52
C ARG A 342 15.86 9.56 8.96
N PHE A 343 15.51 8.50 9.71
CA PHE A 343 14.50 7.55 9.28
C PHE A 343 13.70 7.05 10.50
N VAL A 344 12.49 7.54 10.65
CA VAL A 344 11.66 7.35 11.85
C VAL A 344 10.47 6.45 11.57
N ALA A 345 10.26 5.44 12.43
CA ALA A 345 9.04 4.64 12.45
C ALA A 345 8.05 5.28 13.43
N LEU A 346 6.99 5.86 12.87
CA LEU A 346 5.92 6.46 13.65
C LEU A 346 4.90 5.41 14.12
N LYS A 347 4.22 5.72 15.22
CA LYS A 347 3.01 5.00 15.65
C LYS A 347 1.77 5.71 15.09
N PRO A 348 0.66 4.98 14.84
CA PRO A 348 -0.59 5.60 14.43
C PRO A 348 -0.98 6.78 15.34
N GLY A 349 -1.35 7.91 14.75
CA GLY A 349 -1.67 9.17 15.43
C GLY A 349 -0.49 10.11 15.68
N GLN A 350 0.74 9.69 15.41
CA GLN A 350 1.88 10.61 15.43
C GLN A 350 1.95 11.46 14.15
N VAL A 351 2.50 12.65 14.30
CA VAL A 351 2.54 13.70 13.27
C VAL A 351 3.97 14.20 13.12
N VAL A 352 4.34 14.52 11.88
CA VAL A 352 5.57 15.22 11.52
C VAL A 352 5.20 16.45 10.70
N GLU A 353 5.85 17.57 10.95
CA GLU A 353 5.75 18.81 10.18
C GLU A 353 7.12 19.15 9.56
N ILE A 354 7.12 19.53 8.29
CA ILE A 354 8.32 19.93 7.53
C ILE A 354 8.07 21.22 6.77
#